data_ca2b6b08eb87cad122820409e92ba2a5
#
_entry.id   ca2b6b08eb87cad122820409e92ba2a5
#
_cell.length_a   1.000
_cell.length_b   1.000
_cell.length_c   1.000
_cell.angle_alpha   90.00
_cell.angle_beta   90.00
_cell.angle_gamma   90.00
#
_symmetry.space_group_name_H-M   'P 1'
#
loop_
_entity.id
_entity.type
_entity.pdbx_description
1 polymer ?
#
loop_
_entity_poly.entity_id
_entity_poly.type
_entity_poly.pdbx_seq_one_letter_code
_entity_poly.pdbx_strand_id
1 'polypeptide(L)'
;MINGIDKRVDALDWALLHEALDLQGFAEIPALLREDECASLRAMYEEEARFRTRIDMARYRFGIGEYRYFQAPLPPLIQSLRERLYPELAVAANRWLQRLGQEASYPAALQPFLEQCHRHGQSRPTPLLSKYEAGGYNCLHQDMYGDVYFPFQVVFALNRRDIDYAGGEFMLVEQRPRAQSRGHAIAIEQGGRLYFRRSAAPCPGHAERTRRRYVTA
;
A
#
# COMPACT_ATOMS: atom_id res chain seq x y z
N MET A 1 3.90 -7.63 -23.62
CA MET A 1 3.88 -8.54 -22.45
C MET A 1 3.22 -7.95 -21.19
N ILE A 2 2.67 -6.73 -21.25
CA ILE A 2 1.88 -6.08 -20.17
C ILE A 2 0.53 -6.77 -19.95
N ASN A 3 -0.02 -7.42 -20.97
CA ASN A 3 -1.31 -8.12 -20.92
C ASN A 3 -1.46 -9.24 -19.86
N GLY A 4 -0.37 -9.66 -19.22
CA GLY A 4 -0.42 -10.70 -18.20
C GLY A 4 -0.84 -10.19 -16.82
N ILE A 5 -0.43 -8.98 -16.42
CA ILE A 5 -0.75 -8.42 -15.09
C ILE A 5 -2.22 -8.00 -15.02
N ASP A 6 -2.75 -7.39 -16.08
CA ASP A 6 -4.14 -6.96 -16.14
C ASP A 6 -5.09 -8.15 -15.90
N LYS A 7 -4.88 -9.26 -16.64
CA LYS A 7 -5.67 -10.48 -16.45
C LYS A 7 -5.58 -11.08 -15.05
N ARG A 8 -4.40 -11.00 -14.43
CA ARG A 8 -4.21 -11.49 -13.06
C ARG A 8 -4.91 -10.62 -12.02
N VAL A 9 -4.94 -9.30 -12.22
CA VAL A 9 -5.70 -8.38 -11.38
C VAL A 9 -7.19 -8.59 -11.55
N ASP A 10 -7.66 -8.74 -12.80
CA ASP A 10 -9.08 -8.97 -13.11
C ASP A 10 -9.60 -10.34 -12.57
N ALA A 11 -8.70 -11.33 -12.45
CA ALA A 11 -9.02 -12.64 -11.90
C ALA A 11 -9.07 -12.73 -10.37
N LEU A 12 -8.83 -11.61 -9.66
CA LEU A 12 -8.88 -11.59 -8.20
C LEU A 12 -10.32 -11.68 -7.68
N ASP A 13 -10.49 -12.40 -6.58
CA ASP A 13 -11.75 -12.36 -5.84
C ASP A 13 -11.86 -11.04 -5.04
N TRP A 14 -12.33 -10.01 -5.72
CA TRP A 14 -12.52 -8.69 -5.12
C TRP A 14 -13.58 -8.67 -4.02
N ALA A 15 -14.55 -9.57 -4.05
CA ALA A 15 -15.57 -9.68 -3.00
C ALA A 15 -14.91 -10.13 -1.69
N LEU A 16 -14.10 -11.18 -1.74
CA LEU A 16 -13.35 -11.68 -0.58
C LEU A 16 -12.36 -10.64 -0.06
N LEU A 17 -11.69 -9.93 -0.97
CA LEU A 17 -10.76 -8.85 -0.63
C LEU A 17 -11.45 -7.70 0.12
N HIS A 18 -12.57 -7.26 -0.40
CA HIS A 18 -13.36 -6.21 0.24
C HIS A 18 -13.88 -6.63 1.61
N GLU A 19 -14.31 -7.90 1.76
CA GLU A 19 -14.72 -8.43 3.05
C GLU A 19 -13.56 -8.42 4.05
N ALA A 20 -12.37 -8.89 3.68
CA ALA A 20 -11.19 -8.87 4.54
C ALA A 20 -10.80 -7.44 4.95
N LEU A 21 -10.81 -6.49 4.00
CA LEU A 21 -10.56 -5.08 4.30
C LEU A 21 -11.59 -4.51 5.29
N ASP A 22 -12.87 -4.85 5.13
CA ASP A 22 -13.93 -4.39 6.03
C ASP A 22 -13.81 -5.00 7.43
N LEU A 23 -13.50 -6.30 7.54
CA LEU A 23 -13.44 -7.02 8.81
C LEU A 23 -12.20 -6.67 9.64
N GLN A 24 -11.03 -6.65 9.02
CA GLN A 24 -9.76 -6.53 9.73
C GLN A 24 -8.88 -5.34 9.30
N GLY A 25 -9.28 -4.60 8.26
CA GLY A 25 -8.57 -3.41 7.78
C GLY A 25 -7.36 -3.70 6.90
N PHE A 26 -7.07 -4.96 6.63
CA PHE A 26 -6.05 -5.41 5.69
C PHE A 26 -6.48 -6.69 4.99
N ALA A 27 -5.88 -6.98 3.84
CA ALA A 27 -6.06 -8.23 3.12
C ALA A 27 -4.71 -8.68 2.55
N GLU A 28 -4.34 -9.90 2.87
CA GLU A 28 -3.14 -10.57 2.35
C GLU A 28 -3.56 -11.46 1.18
N ILE A 29 -2.83 -11.40 0.09
CA ILE A 29 -3.18 -12.14 -1.12
C ILE A 29 -1.95 -12.79 -1.72
N PRO A 30 -2.09 -14.06 -2.17
CA PRO A 30 -1.02 -14.81 -2.82
C PRO A 30 -0.41 -14.08 -4.03
N ALA A 31 0.71 -14.59 -4.51
CA ALA A 31 1.52 -13.99 -5.55
C ALA A 31 0.71 -13.45 -6.75
N LEU A 32 0.81 -12.15 -6.99
CA LEU A 32 0.33 -11.47 -8.19
C LEU A 32 1.47 -11.23 -9.17
N LEU A 33 2.63 -10.86 -8.64
CA LEU A 33 3.83 -10.68 -9.45
C LEU A 33 4.54 -12.02 -9.63
N ARG A 34 5.04 -12.26 -10.84
CA ARG A 34 5.89 -13.39 -11.14
C ARG A 34 7.33 -13.11 -10.66
N GLU A 35 8.12 -14.16 -10.56
CA GLU A 35 9.52 -14.06 -10.12
C GLU A 35 10.36 -13.16 -11.05
N ASP A 36 10.15 -13.25 -12.37
CA ASP A 36 10.82 -12.40 -13.37
C ASP A 36 10.44 -10.93 -13.24
N GLU A 37 9.19 -10.62 -12.89
CA GLU A 37 8.70 -9.27 -12.62
C GLU A 37 9.29 -8.73 -11.32
N CYS A 38 9.35 -9.54 -10.27
CA CYS A 38 10.02 -9.18 -9.01
C CYS A 38 11.50 -8.90 -9.22
N ALA A 39 12.20 -9.76 -9.98
CA ALA A 39 13.60 -9.56 -10.30
C ALA A 39 13.83 -8.28 -11.11
N SER A 40 12.98 -8.00 -12.09
CA SER A 40 13.03 -6.76 -12.89
C SER A 40 12.85 -5.52 -12.03
N LEU A 41 11.89 -5.53 -11.09
CA LEU A 41 11.66 -4.40 -10.18
C LEU A 41 12.85 -4.19 -9.24
N ARG A 42 13.45 -5.27 -8.71
CA ARG A 42 14.67 -5.16 -7.89
C ARG A 42 15.83 -4.56 -8.67
N ALA A 43 16.05 -5.02 -9.92
CA ALA A 43 17.12 -4.53 -10.77
C ALA A 43 17.00 -3.01 -11.04
N MET A 44 15.78 -2.49 -11.14
CA MET A 44 15.55 -1.05 -11.32
C MET A 44 16.10 -0.20 -10.17
N TYR A 45 16.31 -0.79 -8.98
CA TYR A 45 16.83 -0.04 -7.84
C TYR A 45 18.20 0.60 -8.10
N GLU A 46 19.04 -0.02 -8.90
CA GLU A 46 20.36 0.50 -9.23
C GLU A 46 20.34 1.57 -10.35
N GLU A 47 19.20 1.78 -11.01
CA GLU A 47 19.03 2.75 -12.09
C GLU A 47 18.60 4.12 -11.51
N GLU A 48 19.54 4.92 -11.00
CA GLU A 48 19.26 6.21 -10.33
C GLU A 48 18.34 7.14 -11.15
N ALA A 49 18.48 7.13 -12.46
CA ALA A 49 17.66 7.95 -13.36
C ALA A 49 16.15 7.64 -13.32
N ARG A 50 15.74 6.53 -12.73
CA ARG A 50 14.32 6.19 -12.56
C ARG A 50 13.68 6.87 -11.35
N PHE A 51 14.48 7.46 -10.49
CA PHE A 51 14.00 7.96 -9.19
C PHE A 51 14.18 9.45 -9.08
N ARG A 52 13.17 10.12 -8.54
CA ARG A 52 13.22 11.55 -8.26
C ARG A 52 13.87 11.88 -6.92
N THR A 53 13.89 10.93 -5.99
CA THR A 53 14.37 11.16 -4.63
C THR A 53 14.75 9.83 -3.99
N ARG A 54 15.86 9.82 -3.28
CA ARG A 54 16.31 8.78 -2.35
C ARG A 54 16.22 9.32 -0.93
N ILE A 55 15.67 8.54 -0.02
CA ILE A 55 15.55 8.86 1.40
C ILE A 55 16.35 7.81 2.19
N ASP A 56 17.34 8.27 2.92
CA ASP A 56 17.98 7.49 3.98
C ASP A 56 17.14 7.62 5.26
N MET A 57 16.58 6.52 5.71
CA MET A 57 15.64 6.51 6.84
C MET A 57 16.30 6.89 8.16
N ALA A 58 17.56 6.51 8.36
CA ALA A 58 18.30 6.80 9.58
C ALA A 58 18.45 8.32 9.80
N ARG A 59 18.66 9.08 8.71
CA ARG A 59 18.78 10.54 8.76
C ARG A 59 17.54 11.23 9.32
N TYR A 60 16.36 10.64 9.13
CA TYR A 60 15.08 11.20 9.56
C TYR A 60 14.50 10.48 10.79
N ARG A 61 15.22 9.50 11.36
CA ARG A 61 14.76 8.66 12.46
C ARG A 61 13.51 7.82 12.12
N PHE A 62 13.37 7.46 10.85
CA PHE A 62 12.28 6.61 10.36
C PHE A 62 12.57 5.12 10.54
N GLY A 63 13.81 4.76 10.88
CA GLY A 63 14.32 3.40 11.01
C GLY A 63 15.70 3.25 10.38
N ILE A 64 16.05 2.05 9.95
CA ILE A 64 17.31 1.73 9.25
C ILE A 64 16.96 1.08 7.93
N GLY A 65 17.30 1.74 6.83
CA GLY A 65 17.01 1.35 5.46
C GLY A 65 16.92 2.57 4.57
N GLU A 66 16.57 2.36 3.34
CA GLU A 66 16.35 3.44 2.38
C GLU A 66 15.16 3.14 1.47
N TYR A 67 14.59 4.19 0.89
CA TYR A 67 13.60 4.06 -0.16
C TYR A 67 13.77 5.12 -1.23
N ARG A 68 13.35 4.78 -2.46
CA ARG A 68 13.46 5.65 -3.62
C ARG A 68 12.10 5.83 -4.26
N TYR A 69 11.65 7.06 -4.40
CA TYR A 69 10.44 7.39 -5.13
C TYR A 69 10.70 7.41 -6.63
N PHE A 70 9.90 6.71 -7.39
CA PHE A 70 9.96 6.79 -8.84
C PHE A 70 9.66 8.21 -9.34
N GLN A 71 10.28 8.56 -10.46
CA GLN A 71 9.89 9.72 -11.25
C GLN A 71 8.92 9.34 -12.37
N ALA A 72 8.27 10.34 -12.96
CA ALA A 72 7.47 10.13 -14.16
C ALA A 72 8.39 10.13 -15.42
N PRO A 73 8.08 9.30 -16.45
CA PRO A 73 7.00 8.31 -16.47
C PRO A 73 7.31 7.08 -15.61
N LEU A 74 6.28 6.51 -14.98
CA LEU A 74 6.43 5.28 -14.19
C LEU A 74 6.79 4.08 -15.08
N PRO A 75 7.52 3.09 -14.55
CA PRO A 75 7.68 1.81 -15.22
C PRO A 75 6.31 1.21 -15.59
N PRO A 76 6.16 0.62 -16.79
CA PRO A 76 4.87 0.15 -17.29
C PRO A 76 4.13 -0.80 -16.34
N LEU A 77 4.85 -1.71 -15.69
CA LEU A 77 4.26 -2.64 -14.72
C LEU A 77 3.66 -1.90 -13.52
N ILE A 78 4.37 -0.91 -12.98
CA ILE A 78 3.88 -0.10 -11.84
C ILE A 78 2.68 0.75 -12.25
N GLN A 79 2.73 1.31 -13.45
CA GLN A 79 1.61 2.09 -13.99
C GLN A 79 0.35 1.22 -14.14
N SER A 80 0.47 0.03 -14.76
CA SER A 80 -0.64 -0.91 -14.91
C SER A 80 -1.21 -1.36 -13.55
N LEU A 81 -0.36 -1.68 -12.58
CA LEU A 81 -0.80 -2.03 -11.23
C LEU A 81 -1.64 -0.91 -10.60
N ARG A 82 -1.20 0.35 -10.70
CA ARG A 82 -1.95 1.49 -10.16
C ARG A 82 -3.31 1.65 -10.83
N GLU A 83 -3.34 1.60 -12.16
CA GLU A 83 -4.55 1.78 -12.94
C GLU A 83 -5.58 0.68 -12.70
N ARG A 84 -5.12 -0.56 -12.52
CA ARG A 84 -6.00 -1.71 -12.34
C ARG A 84 -6.45 -1.93 -10.89
N LEU A 85 -5.61 -1.62 -9.91
CA LEU A 85 -5.97 -1.79 -8.50
C LEU A 85 -6.81 -0.64 -7.95
N TYR A 86 -6.62 0.58 -8.45
CA TYR A 86 -7.28 1.76 -7.94
C TYR A 86 -8.81 1.69 -7.99
N PRO A 87 -9.49 1.30 -9.11
CA PRO A 87 -10.93 1.29 -9.20
C PRO A 87 -11.59 0.46 -8.09
N GLU A 88 -11.10 -0.74 -7.88
CA GLU A 88 -11.61 -1.66 -6.86
C GLU A 88 -11.39 -1.14 -5.43
N LEU A 89 -10.23 -0.57 -5.18
CA LEU A 89 -9.93 0.04 -3.89
C LEU A 89 -10.74 1.33 -3.67
N ALA A 90 -11.08 2.07 -4.72
CA ALA A 90 -11.95 3.25 -4.63
C ALA A 90 -13.40 2.87 -4.22
N VAL A 91 -13.89 1.71 -4.69
CA VAL A 91 -15.18 1.16 -4.22
C VAL A 91 -15.15 0.92 -2.72
N ALA A 92 -14.11 0.25 -2.20
CA ALA A 92 -13.96 0.02 -0.76
C ALA A 92 -13.80 1.33 0.02
N ALA A 93 -13.02 2.28 -0.50
CA ALA A 93 -12.79 3.58 0.13
C ALA A 93 -14.09 4.39 0.26
N ASN A 94 -14.89 4.46 -0.81
CA ASN A 94 -16.17 5.17 -0.82
C ASN A 94 -17.19 4.52 0.12
N ARG A 95 -17.25 3.19 0.15
CA ARG A 95 -18.10 2.46 1.11
C ARG A 95 -17.72 2.79 2.56
N TRP A 96 -16.44 2.97 2.85
CA TRP A 96 -16.02 3.37 4.19
C TRP A 96 -16.39 4.83 4.53
N LEU A 97 -16.28 5.75 3.58
CA LEU A 97 -16.74 7.12 3.76
C LEU A 97 -18.24 7.13 4.10
N GLN A 98 -19.06 6.40 3.37
CA GLN A 98 -20.50 6.29 3.62
C GLN A 98 -20.80 5.73 5.02
N ARG A 99 -20.08 4.69 5.47
CA ARG A 99 -20.20 4.15 6.84
C ARG A 99 -19.77 5.14 7.92
N LEU A 100 -18.98 6.14 7.59
CA LEU A 100 -18.59 7.24 8.47
C LEU A 100 -19.53 8.44 8.38
N GLY A 101 -20.63 8.34 7.62
CA GLY A 101 -21.56 9.45 7.38
C GLY A 101 -20.98 10.54 6.48
N GLN A 102 -19.98 10.20 5.67
CA GLN A 102 -19.34 11.12 4.73
C GLN A 102 -19.78 10.79 3.30
N GLU A 103 -19.78 11.80 2.43
CA GLU A 103 -20.05 11.58 1.01
C GLU A 103 -18.91 10.83 0.32
N ALA A 104 -19.25 10.03 -0.69
CA ALA A 104 -18.27 9.37 -1.55
C ALA A 104 -17.48 10.43 -2.33
N SER A 105 -16.16 10.43 -2.20
CA SER A 105 -15.29 11.46 -2.77
C SER A 105 -14.20 10.93 -3.70
N TYR A 106 -14.02 9.60 -3.75
CA TYR A 106 -13.02 8.98 -4.61
C TYR A 106 -13.61 8.67 -5.99
N PRO A 107 -13.06 9.26 -7.08
CA PRO A 107 -13.48 8.92 -8.44
C PRO A 107 -13.30 7.43 -8.76
N ALA A 108 -14.14 6.90 -9.67
CA ALA A 108 -14.06 5.49 -10.06
C ALA A 108 -12.78 5.13 -10.83
N ALA A 109 -12.10 6.09 -11.45
CA ALA A 109 -10.86 5.88 -12.19
C ALA A 109 -9.69 6.66 -11.57
N LEU A 110 -8.47 6.15 -11.76
CA LEU A 110 -7.26 6.73 -11.21
C LEU A 110 -6.98 8.15 -11.75
N GLN A 111 -7.18 8.39 -13.05
CA GLN A 111 -6.82 9.66 -13.66
C GLN A 111 -7.57 10.86 -13.07
N PRO A 112 -8.90 10.84 -12.91
CA PRO A 112 -9.63 11.92 -12.22
C PRO A 112 -9.18 12.13 -10.78
N PHE A 113 -8.77 11.06 -10.06
CA PHE A 113 -8.21 11.18 -8.73
C PHE A 113 -6.84 11.88 -8.74
N LEU A 114 -5.97 11.57 -9.70
CA LEU A 114 -4.69 12.27 -9.86
C LEU A 114 -4.90 13.74 -10.19
N GLU A 115 -5.87 14.08 -11.02
CA GLU A 115 -6.23 15.47 -11.31
C GLU A 115 -6.70 16.22 -10.06
N GLN A 116 -7.46 15.54 -9.19
CA GLN A 116 -7.82 16.09 -7.88
C GLN A 116 -6.58 16.34 -7.02
N CYS A 117 -5.65 15.39 -6.93
CA CYS A 117 -4.38 15.56 -6.23
C CYS A 117 -3.57 16.73 -6.80
N HIS A 118 -3.47 16.85 -8.13
CA HIS A 118 -2.72 17.91 -8.80
C HIS A 118 -3.28 19.30 -8.48
N ARG A 119 -4.61 19.45 -8.44
CA ARG A 119 -5.25 20.73 -8.05
C ARG A 119 -4.90 21.17 -6.63
N HIS A 120 -4.51 20.24 -5.76
CA HIS A 120 -4.02 20.50 -4.39
C HIS A 120 -2.49 20.50 -4.29
N GLY A 121 -1.78 20.65 -5.41
CA GLY A 121 -0.32 20.72 -5.45
C GLY A 121 0.41 19.38 -5.29
N GLN A 122 -0.32 18.27 -5.22
CA GLN A 122 0.22 16.92 -5.05
C GLN A 122 0.45 16.25 -6.40
N SER A 123 1.43 16.75 -7.19
CA SER A 123 1.67 16.31 -8.57
C SER A 123 2.72 15.20 -8.72
N ARG A 124 3.45 14.88 -7.65
CA ARG A 124 4.57 13.93 -7.72
C ARG A 124 4.10 12.49 -7.59
N PRO A 125 4.65 11.53 -8.39
CA PRO A 125 4.35 10.11 -8.22
C PRO A 125 4.70 9.61 -6.83
N THR A 126 3.85 8.75 -6.27
CA THR A 126 4.01 8.17 -4.93
C THR A 126 4.56 6.74 -4.88
N PRO A 127 4.57 5.94 -5.97
CA PRO A 127 5.20 4.63 -5.92
C PRO A 127 6.69 4.73 -5.58
N LEU A 128 7.15 3.78 -4.77
CA LEU A 128 8.52 3.72 -4.30
C LEU A 128 9.03 2.28 -4.22
N LEU A 129 10.33 2.12 -4.17
CA LEU A 129 11.01 0.89 -3.78
C LEU A 129 11.72 1.12 -2.45
N SER A 130 11.48 0.24 -1.49
CA SER A 130 12.21 0.20 -0.21
C SER A 130 13.28 -0.87 -0.26
N LYS A 131 14.45 -0.58 0.34
CA LYS A 131 15.56 -1.50 0.49
C LYS A 131 15.97 -1.54 1.96
N TYR A 132 15.97 -2.75 2.51
CA TYR A 132 16.45 -3.04 3.86
C TYR A 132 17.58 -4.06 3.77
N GLU A 133 18.61 -3.88 4.56
CA GLU A 133 19.70 -4.83 4.75
C GLU A 133 19.54 -5.53 6.11
N ALA A 134 20.43 -6.46 6.43
CA ALA A 134 20.41 -7.16 7.71
C ALA A 134 20.38 -6.18 8.87
N GLY A 135 19.42 -6.36 9.80
CA GLY A 135 19.18 -5.43 10.90
C GLY A 135 18.37 -4.20 10.54
N GLY A 136 17.98 -4.04 9.26
CA GLY A 136 17.13 -2.93 8.82
C GLY A 136 15.69 -3.06 9.29
N TYR A 137 15.06 -1.93 9.55
CA TYR A 137 13.65 -1.85 9.96
C TYR A 137 13.06 -0.49 9.66
N ASN A 138 11.74 -0.42 9.62
CA ASN A 138 10.99 0.82 9.60
C ASN A 138 10.29 1.04 10.95
N CYS A 139 10.28 2.28 11.44
CA CYS A 139 9.51 2.62 12.63
C CYS A 139 8.01 2.59 12.35
N LEU A 140 7.20 2.30 13.37
CA LEU A 140 5.75 2.41 13.27
C LEU A 140 5.34 3.84 12.91
N HIS A 141 4.60 4.01 11.84
CA HIS A 141 4.20 5.32 11.33
C HIS A 141 2.82 5.27 10.67
N GLN A 142 2.30 6.43 10.31
CA GLN A 142 1.12 6.59 9.45
C GLN A 142 1.47 7.50 8.30
N ASP A 143 1.31 7.01 7.07
CA ASP A 143 1.54 7.79 5.85
C ASP A 143 0.31 8.64 5.51
N MET A 144 0.13 9.75 6.18
CA MET A 144 -0.97 10.69 5.92
C MET A 144 -0.38 12.05 5.57
N TYR A 145 -0.11 12.26 4.30
CA TYR A 145 0.51 13.50 3.79
C TYR A 145 -0.41 14.20 2.79
N GLY A 146 -0.45 15.54 2.87
CA GLY A 146 -1.22 16.39 1.97
C GLY A 146 -2.71 16.47 2.29
N ASP A 147 -3.41 17.34 1.57
CA ASP A 147 -4.85 17.60 1.76
C ASP A 147 -5.73 16.51 1.14
N VAL A 148 -5.22 15.88 0.08
CA VAL A 148 -5.88 14.76 -0.61
C VAL A 148 -5.05 13.50 -0.41
N TYR A 149 -5.64 12.48 0.18
CA TYR A 149 -4.98 11.18 0.35
C TYR A 149 -5.92 10.04 -0.01
N PHE A 150 -5.35 8.94 -0.48
CA PHE A 150 -6.08 7.71 -0.70
C PHE A 150 -5.92 6.80 0.52
N PRO A 151 -7.02 6.20 1.06
CA PRO A 151 -6.96 5.53 2.37
C PRO A 151 -6.29 4.15 2.34
N PHE A 152 -5.98 3.61 1.18
CA PHE A 152 -5.30 2.32 1.04
C PHE A 152 -3.88 2.44 0.53
N GLN A 153 -3.06 1.50 0.95
CA GLN A 153 -1.72 1.26 0.42
C GLN A 153 -1.60 -0.20 0.02
N VAL A 154 -0.81 -0.46 -1.01
CA VAL A 154 -0.50 -1.82 -1.47
C VAL A 154 1.00 -2.02 -1.42
N VAL A 155 1.45 -3.02 -0.69
CA VAL A 155 2.85 -3.41 -0.58
C VAL A 155 3.06 -4.75 -1.26
N PHE A 156 4.13 -4.88 -2.03
CA PHE A 156 4.56 -6.12 -2.66
C PHE A 156 5.91 -6.55 -2.09
N ALA A 157 6.04 -7.81 -1.69
CA ALA A 157 7.32 -8.41 -1.39
C ALA A 157 8.01 -8.82 -2.69
N LEU A 158 9.24 -8.35 -2.90
CA LEU A 158 10.00 -8.64 -4.12
C LEU A 158 11.06 -9.73 -3.91
N ASN A 159 11.39 -10.07 -2.68
CA ASN A 159 12.36 -11.07 -2.28
C ASN A 159 11.68 -12.30 -1.69
N ARG A 160 12.37 -13.44 -1.71
CA ARG A 160 11.89 -14.70 -1.13
C ARG A 160 12.28 -14.78 0.33
N ARG A 161 11.27 -14.87 1.19
CA ARG A 161 11.50 -15.12 2.61
C ARG A 161 12.19 -16.48 2.82
N ASP A 162 13.02 -16.55 3.85
CA ASP A 162 13.80 -17.75 4.25
C ASP A 162 14.80 -18.25 3.20
N ILE A 163 14.94 -17.54 2.07
CA ILE A 163 15.93 -17.78 1.02
C ILE A 163 16.81 -16.54 0.84
N ASP A 164 16.20 -15.41 0.53
CA ASP A 164 16.92 -14.14 0.28
C ASP A 164 17.10 -13.35 1.59
N TYR A 165 16.21 -13.54 2.57
CA TYR A 165 16.25 -12.89 3.88
C TYR A 165 15.47 -13.70 4.94
N ALA A 166 15.72 -13.42 6.23
CA ALA A 166 14.96 -13.98 7.36
C ALA A 166 14.36 -12.85 8.18
N GLY A 167 13.20 -13.11 8.82
CA GLY A 167 12.43 -12.07 9.52
C GLY A 167 11.68 -11.17 8.54
N GLY A 168 11.71 -9.85 8.77
CA GLY A 168 11.15 -8.84 7.87
C GLY A 168 9.62 -8.87 7.79
N GLU A 169 8.95 -9.22 8.87
CA GLU A 169 7.49 -9.18 8.97
C GLU A 169 6.98 -7.75 8.82
N PHE A 170 5.90 -7.61 8.06
CA PHE A 170 5.17 -6.37 7.98
C PHE A 170 4.27 -6.21 9.20
N MET A 171 4.50 -5.16 9.98
CA MET A 171 3.77 -4.93 11.22
C MET A 171 2.61 -3.98 11.01
N LEU A 172 1.40 -4.40 11.42
CA LEU A 172 0.24 -3.53 11.56
C LEU A 172 -0.17 -3.48 13.03
N VAL A 173 -0.39 -2.28 13.56
CA VAL A 173 -0.92 -2.09 14.91
C VAL A 173 -2.31 -1.49 14.82
N GLU A 174 -3.30 -2.28 15.19
CA GLU A 174 -4.68 -1.84 15.32
C GLU A 174 -4.85 -1.08 16.64
N GLN A 175 -5.29 0.15 16.56
CA GLN A 175 -5.63 0.97 17.72
C GLN A 175 -7.12 1.23 17.76
N ARG A 176 -7.75 0.96 18.91
CA ARG A 176 -9.16 1.26 19.18
C ARG A 176 -9.26 2.27 20.32
N PRO A 177 -10.21 3.23 20.27
CA PRO A 177 -10.44 4.10 21.40
C PRO A 177 -10.76 3.32 22.67
N ARG A 178 -10.09 3.66 23.79
CA ARG A 178 -10.31 3.07 25.11
C ARG A 178 -10.05 1.55 25.20
N ALA A 179 -9.25 0.99 24.28
CA ALA A 179 -8.83 -0.40 24.27
C ALA A 179 -7.33 -0.50 24.08
N GLN A 180 -6.75 -1.64 24.43
CA GLN A 180 -5.35 -1.92 24.15
C GLN A 180 -5.15 -2.13 22.65
N SER A 181 -3.95 -1.80 22.17
CA SER A 181 -3.56 -2.01 20.78
C SER A 181 -3.35 -3.50 20.49
N ARG A 182 -3.67 -3.92 19.28
CA ARG A 182 -3.43 -5.27 18.78
C ARG A 182 -2.41 -5.22 17.63
N GLY A 183 -1.33 -5.98 17.77
CA GLY A 183 -0.33 -6.16 16.73
C GLY A 183 -0.69 -7.31 15.78
N HIS A 184 -0.37 -7.14 14.50
CA HIS A 184 -0.42 -8.16 13.46
C HIS A 184 0.97 -8.20 12.81
N ALA A 185 1.65 -9.35 12.88
CA ALA A 185 2.90 -9.60 12.16
C ALA A 185 2.56 -10.42 10.92
N ILE A 186 2.82 -9.89 9.74
CA ILE A 186 2.41 -10.45 8.46
C ILE A 186 3.65 -10.75 7.64
N ALA A 187 3.81 -12.01 7.26
CA ALA A 187 4.86 -12.47 6.36
C ALA A 187 4.33 -12.46 4.93
N ILE A 188 4.84 -11.58 4.08
CA ILE A 188 4.41 -11.47 2.69
C ILE A 188 5.34 -12.32 1.84
N GLU A 189 4.80 -13.32 1.12
CA GLU A 189 5.54 -14.14 0.18
C GLU A 189 5.96 -13.34 -1.06
N GLN A 190 7.02 -13.77 -1.75
CA GLN A 190 7.48 -13.12 -2.99
C GLN A 190 6.36 -13.00 -4.03
N GLY A 191 6.21 -11.82 -4.61
CA GLY A 191 5.13 -11.50 -5.54
C GLY A 191 3.76 -11.40 -4.87
N GLY A 192 3.64 -11.81 -3.60
CA GLY A 192 2.48 -11.58 -2.77
C GLY A 192 2.32 -10.11 -2.41
N ARG A 193 1.14 -9.77 -1.97
CA ARG A 193 0.82 -8.38 -1.64
C ARG A 193 -0.05 -8.28 -0.41
N LEU A 194 0.14 -7.17 0.28
CA LEU A 194 -0.68 -6.75 1.39
C LEU A 194 -1.40 -5.47 1.01
N TYR A 195 -2.73 -5.50 1.08
CA TYR A 195 -3.56 -4.30 1.08
C TYR A 195 -3.81 -3.91 2.52
N PHE A 196 -3.54 -2.69 2.87
CA PHE A 196 -3.83 -2.22 4.20
C PHE A 196 -4.26 -0.76 4.20
N ARG A 197 -4.89 -0.41 5.26
CA ARG A 197 -5.49 0.87 5.46
C ARG A 197 -4.59 1.82 6.23
N ARG A 198 -4.52 3.06 5.76
CA ARG A 198 -3.70 4.14 6.34
C ARG A 198 -4.42 5.00 7.38
N SER A 199 -5.74 4.93 7.49
CA SER A 199 -6.53 5.85 8.32
C SER A 199 -7.66 5.16 9.09
N ALA A 200 -8.46 5.93 9.87
CA ALA A 200 -9.53 5.38 10.69
C ALA A 200 -10.70 4.74 9.91
N ALA A 201 -11.19 3.50 10.23
CA ALA A 201 -12.35 2.80 9.68
C ALA A 201 -13.47 2.65 10.69
N PRO A 202 -14.72 2.49 10.22
CA PRO A 202 -15.78 2.01 11.06
C PRO A 202 -15.49 0.58 11.52
N CYS A 203 -15.84 0.26 12.78
CA CYS A 203 -15.83 -1.12 13.24
C CYS A 203 -17.10 -1.82 12.81
N PRO A 204 -17.05 -3.09 12.33
CA PRO A 204 -18.25 -3.88 12.13
C PRO A 204 -19.04 -4.02 13.43
N GLY A 205 -20.38 -3.82 13.39
CA GLY A 205 -21.28 -4.10 14.50
C GLY A 205 -21.52 -2.99 15.52
N HIS A 206 -20.87 -1.84 15.42
CA HIS A 206 -21.18 -0.68 16.25
C HIS A 206 -21.43 0.54 15.35
N ALA A 207 -22.69 0.86 15.14
CA ALA A 207 -23.08 2.12 14.54
C ALA A 207 -22.52 3.27 15.41
N GLU A 208 -21.77 4.16 14.79
CA GLU A 208 -21.47 5.53 15.17
C GLU A 208 -20.22 5.89 15.99
N ARG A 209 -19.48 5.02 16.72
CA ARG A 209 -18.43 5.60 17.59
C ARG A 209 -17.05 4.93 17.65
N THR A 210 -16.80 3.82 17.00
CA THR A 210 -15.51 3.15 17.15
C THR A 210 -14.69 3.18 15.86
N ARG A 211 -13.71 4.05 15.80
CA ARG A 211 -12.75 4.14 14.68
C ARG A 211 -11.53 3.30 15.00
N ARG A 212 -11.21 2.32 14.16
CA ARG A 212 -9.92 1.63 14.22
C ARG A 212 -8.87 2.47 13.50
N ARG A 213 -7.70 2.62 14.10
CA ARG A 213 -6.52 3.20 13.45
C ARG A 213 -5.48 2.11 13.27
N TYR A 214 -4.78 2.13 12.16
CA TYR A 214 -3.65 1.25 11.91
C TYR A 214 -2.38 2.09 11.79
N VAL A 215 -1.32 1.60 12.44
CA VAL A 215 0.02 2.14 12.35
C VAL A 215 0.88 1.04 11.74
N THR A 216 1.69 1.37 10.74
CA THR A 216 2.51 0.42 9.99
C THR A 216 3.98 0.56 10.37
N ALA A 217 4.71 -0.52 10.24
CA ALA A 217 6.17 -0.53 10.31
C ALA A 217 6.74 -1.24 9.09
#